data_4593b678599f8fec59f4edd4f674cef1
#
_entry.id   4593b678599f8fec59f4edd4f674cef1
#
_cell.length_a   1.000
_cell.length_b   1.000
_cell.length_c   1.000
_cell.angle_alpha   90.00
_cell.angle_beta   90.00
_cell.angle_gamma   90.00
#
_symmetry.space_group_name_H-M   'P 1'
#
loop_
_entity.id
_entity.type
_entity.pdbx_description
1 polymer ?
#
loop_
_entity_poly.entity_id
_entity_poly.type
_entity_poly.pdbx_seq_one_letter_code
_entity_poly.pdbx_strand_id
1 'polypeptide(L)'
;MTSITRAAAVLAIAAICLIPASCTRGKSQYAHMTKIGDFILWSINDSVSKAAPDMLMLDGKPLETGEANISTNFYALKTQRKTYLFDTGTGNGTVAKLGDAGIDPGMVDVVYLTHVHPDHIGGLVKNGKPVFPNAKIYVSMLESKKMDYMDPASPLKKQYDEICRLYSEKVVVYRSEGEEIEPGITPMSAGGHTPGHTIYKVESRKDCVVICGDIFHNLPEQLKNRDVYTKFDDDPEGAVSARNDLLDLLEANPSAKCAGMHIDFPGIGRIKRDGDKYTYTPDAM
;
A
#
# COMPACT_ATOMS: atom_id res chain seq x y z
N MET A 1 -12.16 -71.10 -6.20
CA MET A 1 -12.00 -69.84 -6.96
C MET A 1 -12.03 -68.69 -5.98
N THR A 2 -10.85 -68.29 -5.52
CA THR A 2 -10.65 -67.27 -4.45
C THR A 2 -10.21 -65.96 -5.10
N SER A 3 -11.07 -64.93 -5.00
CA SER A 3 -10.82 -63.61 -5.50
C SER A 3 -9.96 -62.81 -4.49
N ILE A 4 -8.77 -62.37 -4.93
CA ILE A 4 -7.88 -61.54 -4.16
C ILE A 4 -8.12 -60.07 -4.57
N THR A 5 -8.75 -59.33 -3.70
CA THR A 5 -8.89 -57.86 -3.83
C THR A 5 -7.58 -57.18 -3.38
N ARG A 6 -6.87 -56.54 -4.29
CA ARG A 6 -5.71 -55.69 -4.02
C ARG A 6 -6.21 -54.31 -3.58
N ALA A 7 -5.93 -53.93 -2.34
CA ALA A 7 -6.10 -52.57 -1.86
C ALA A 7 -4.85 -51.74 -2.28
N ALA A 8 -5.10 -50.70 -3.07
CA ALA A 8 -4.07 -49.72 -3.40
C ALA A 8 -4.01 -48.67 -2.28
N ALA A 9 -2.89 -48.65 -1.55
CA ALA A 9 -2.56 -47.63 -0.57
C ALA A 9 -2.08 -46.37 -1.32
N VAL A 10 -2.82 -45.31 -1.25
CA VAL A 10 -2.38 -43.97 -1.72
C VAL A 10 -1.54 -43.34 -0.64
N LEU A 11 -0.22 -43.33 -0.83
CA LEU A 11 0.71 -42.54 0.01
C LEU A 11 0.57 -41.07 -0.36
N ALA A 12 -0.05 -40.29 0.51
CA ALA A 12 -0.02 -38.82 0.45
C ALA A 12 1.37 -38.34 0.93
N ILE A 13 2.24 -37.99 0.02
CA ILE A 13 3.52 -37.33 0.34
C ILE A 13 3.18 -35.88 0.69
N ALA A 14 3.16 -35.57 1.98
CA ALA A 14 3.16 -34.19 2.47
C ALA A 14 4.55 -33.59 2.16
N ALA A 15 4.61 -32.75 1.13
CA ALA A 15 5.79 -31.93 0.88
C ALA A 15 5.91 -30.90 2.01
N ILE A 16 6.74 -31.22 3.01
CA ILE A 16 7.19 -30.23 4.00
C ILE A 16 8.13 -29.30 3.24
N CYS A 17 7.61 -28.12 2.85
CA CYS A 17 8.47 -27.02 2.43
C CYS A 17 9.31 -26.60 3.64
N LEU A 18 10.52 -27.08 3.71
CA LEU A 18 11.55 -26.56 4.59
C LEU A 18 11.81 -25.10 4.17
N ILE A 19 11.29 -24.18 4.93
CA ILE A 19 11.72 -22.78 4.91
C ILE A 19 13.18 -22.84 5.34
N PRO A 20 14.16 -22.40 4.50
CA PRO A 20 15.55 -22.41 4.93
C PRO A 20 15.68 -21.50 6.16
N ALA A 21 16.17 -22.11 7.24
CA ALA A 21 16.43 -21.41 8.49
C ALA A 21 17.50 -20.33 8.25
N SER A 22 17.17 -19.14 8.72
CA SER A 22 18.08 -18.10 9.17
C SER A 22 19.30 -17.76 8.29
N CYS A 23 19.11 -16.81 7.41
CA CYS A 23 20.09 -15.74 7.36
C CYS A 23 19.72 -14.79 8.51
N THR A 24 20.53 -14.68 9.55
CA THR A 24 20.51 -13.57 10.51
C THR A 24 21.05 -12.33 9.78
N ARG A 25 20.30 -11.83 8.78
CA ARG A 25 20.48 -10.46 8.31
C ARG A 25 20.11 -9.58 9.48
N GLY A 26 21.01 -8.72 9.91
CA GLY A 26 20.69 -7.66 10.87
C GLY A 26 19.37 -7.00 10.44
N LYS A 27 18.58 -6.53 11.42
CA LYS A 27 17.31 -5.85 11.13
C LYS A 27 17.58 -4.76 10.09
N SER A 28 16.88 -4.82 8.94
CA SER A 28 16.99 -3.76 7.95
C SER A 28 16.42 -2.47 8.55
N GLN A 29 17.11 -1.36 8.34
CA GLN A 29 16.60 -0.06 8.75
C GLN A 29 15.51 0.48 7.80
N TYR A 30 15.27 -0.19 6.67
CA TYR A 30 14.32 0.23 5.63
C TYR A 30 13.16 -0.74 5.43
N ALA A 31 13.18 -1.90 6.05
CA ALA A 31 12.13 -2.91 5.90
C ALA A 31 11.70 -3.48 7.25
N HIS A 32 10.39 -3.45 7.50
CA HIS A 32 9.75 -3.99 8.69
C HIS A 32 8.73 -5.05 8.30
N MET A 33 8.74 -6.18 8.99
CA MET A 33 7.88 -7.32 8.71
C MET A 33 6.75 -7.43 9.72
N THR A 34 5.51 -7.51 9.23
CA THR A 34 4.32 -7.79 10.02
C THR A 34 3.63 -9.05 9.50
N LYS A 35 3.26 -9.95 10.40
CA LYS A 35 2.47 -11.14 10.06
C LYS A 35 0.98 -10.80 10.08
N ILE A 36 0.26 -11.20 9.03
CA ILE A 36 -1.19 -11.06 8.88
C ILE A 36 -1.77 -12.44 8.57
N GLY A 37 -2.17 -13.18 9.61
CA GLY A 37 -2.62 -14.56 9.48
C GLY A 37 -1.57 -15.45 8.83
N ASP A 38 -1.85 -15.95 7.63
CA ASP A 38 -0.95 -16.75 6.80
C ASP A 38 -0.09 -15.90 5.83
N PHE A 39 -0.30 -14.58 5.80
CA PHE A 39 0.40 -13.64 4.94
C PHE A 39 1.55 -12.94 5.69
N ILE A 40 2.52 -12.46 4.92
CA ILE A 40 3.62 -11.63 5.42
C ILE A 40 3.54 -10.29 4.69
N LEU A 41 3.36 -9.20 5.45
CA LEU A 41 3.41 -7.84 4.95
C LEU A 41 4.74 -7.21 5.34
N TRP A 42 5.42 -6.64 4.35
CA TRP A 42 6.59 -5.82 4.54
C TRP A 42 6.23 -4.35 4.35
N SER A 43 6.50 -3.54 5.36
CA SER A 43 6.61 -2.08 5.20
C SER A 43 8.00 -1.76 4.69
N ILE A 44 8.12 -0.98 3.64
CA ILE A 44 9.40 -0.60 3.04
C ILE A 44 9.47 0.92 2.99
N ASN A 45 10.44 1.51 3.71
CA ASN A 45 10.65 2.95 3.70
C ASN A 45 11.50 3.34 2.48
N ASP A 46 10.88 4.01 1.51
CA ASP A 46 11.56 4.47 0.31
C ASP A 46 12.36 5.75 0.57
N SER A 47 11.78 6.70 1.29
CA SER A 47 12.45 7.96 1.60
C SER A 47 11.87 8.63 2.84
N VAL A 48 12.65 9.55 3.39
CA VAL A 48 12.20 10.54 4.37
C VAL A 48 12.65 11.91 3.88
N SER A 49 11.73 12.85 3.77
CA SER A 49 12.00 14.22 3.34
C SER A 49 11.42 15.24 4.32
N LYS A 50 11.80 16.50 4.16
CA LYS A 50 11.17 17.61 4.89
C LYS A 50 9.78 17.85 4.31
N ALA A 51 8.77 17.91 5.17
CA ALA A 51 7.44 18.34 4.78
C ALA A 51 7.46 19.83 4.40
N ALA A 52 6.67 20.20 3.40
CA ALA A 52 6.49 21.62 3.08
C ALA A 52 5.78 22.32 4.26
N PRO A 53 6.21 23.52 4.67
CA PRO A 53 5.61 24.22 5.82
C PRO A 53 4.10 24.48 5.67
N ASP A 54 3.63 24.62 4.42
CA ASP A 54 2.24 24.86 4.05
C ASP A 54 1.52 23.59 3.55
N MET A 55 2.03 22.41 3.89
CA MET A 55 1.48 21.15 3.41
C MET A 55 0.08 20.89 3.98
N LEU A 56 -0.09 21.10 5.28
CA LEU A 56 -1.36 20.91 5.95
C LEU A 56 -2.22 22.18 5.91
N MET A 57 -3.50 21.99 5.75
CA MET A 57 -4.49 23.06 5.61
C MET A 57 -5.63 22.84 6.61
N LEU A 58 -6.20 23.93 7.10
CA LEU A 58 -7.43 23.96 7.91
C LEU A 58 -8.20 25.23 7.56
N ASP A 59 -9.49 25.13 7.29
CA ASP A 59 -10.37 26.26 6.91
C ASP A 59 -9.80 27.13 5.77
N GLY A 60 -9.19 26.48 4.76
CA GLY A 60 -8.60 27.16 3.61
C GLY A 60 -7.27 27.87 3.88
N LYS A 61 -6.64 27.66 5.04
CA LYS A 61 -5.38 28.29 5.43
C LYS A 61 -4.33 27.26 5.80
N PRO A 62 -3.03 27.56 5.55
CA PRO A 62 -1.94 26.72 6.04
C PRO A 62 -2.02 26.57 7.56
N LEU A 63 -1.86 25.32 8.02
CA LEU A 63 -1.72 24.98 9.44
C LEU A 63 -0.24 25.00 9.82
N GLU A 64 0.15 25.88 10.72
CA GLU A 64 1.53 25.95 11.23
C GLU A 64 1.80 24.75 12.15
N THR A 65 2.59 23.81 11.68
CA THR A 65 2.94 22.58 12.43
C THR A 65 4.42 22.52 12.84
N GLY A 66 5.20 23.58 12.56
CA GLY A 66 6.65 23.55 12.71
C GLY A 66 7.35 22.66 11.67
N GLU A 67 8.64 22.38 11.90
CA GLU A 67 9.38 21.47 11.03
C GLU A 67 8.91 20.04 11.26
N ALA A 68 8.46 19.39 10.20
CA ALA A 68 8.09 17.98 10.19
C ALA A 68 8.83 17.23 9.09
N ASN A 69 9.00 15.93 9.28
CA ASN A 69 9.42 15.03 8.21
C ASN A 69 8.17 14.34 7.64
N ILE A 70 8.30 13.89 6.41
CA ILE A 70 7.31 13.04 5.75
C ILE A 70 8.01 11.78 5.25
N SER A 71 7.55 10.63 5.69
CA SER A 71 7.99 9.34 5.16
C SER A 71 7.29 9.05 3.84
N THR A 72 7.97 8.36 2.94
CA THR A 72 7.34 7.69 1.81
C THR A 72 7.59 6.21 1.96
N ASN A 73 6.53 5.45 2.23
CA ASN A 73 6.58 4.01 2.35
C ASN A 73 5.83 3.37 1.17
N PHE A 74 6.13 2.12 0.92
CA PHE A 74 5.31 1.23 0.10
C PHE A 74 5.29 -0.16 0.74
N TYR A 75 4.36 -1.00 0.33
CA TYR A 75 4.15 -2.27 1.01
C TYR A 75 4.27 -3.44 0.07
N ALA A 76 4.86 -4.54 0.55
CA ALA A 76 4.92 -5.80 -0.17
C ALA A 76 4.23 -6.89 0.62
N LEU A 77 3.25 -7.55 0.02
CA LEU A 77 2.50 -8.65 0.62
C LEU A 77 2.92 -9.97 -0.03
N LYS A 78 3.39 -10.89 0.77
CA LYS A 78 3.69 -12.26 0.34
C LYS A 78 2.64 -13.21 0.88
N THR A 79 1.97 -13.89 -0.02
CA THR A 79 1.07 -15.01 0.26
C THR A 79 1.77 -16.34 -0.08
N GLN A 80 1.05 -17.45 0.06
CA GLN A 80 1.57 -18.76 -0.36
C GLN A 80 1.72 -18.88 -1.90
N ARG A 81 1.02 -18.03 -2.66
CA ARG A 81 0.91 -18.16 -4.12
C ARG A 81 1.56 -17.02 -4.88
N LYS A 82 1.45 -15.78 -4.38
CA LYS A 82 1.81 -14.56 -5.11
C LYS A 82 2.50 -13.55 -4.20
N THR A 83 3.24 -12.66 -4.83
CA THR A 83 3.82 -11.47 -4.22
C THR A 83 3.15 -10.25 -4.84
N TYR A 84 2.60 -9.39 -3.98
CA TYR A 84 1.91 -8.17 -4.35
C TYR A 84 2.69 -6.96 -3.83
N LEU A 85 2.64 -5.86 -4.55
CA LEU A 85 3.02 -4.56 -4.03
C LEU A 85 1.80 -3.64 -3.94
N PHE A 86 1.81 -2.75 -2.95
CA PHE A 86 0.93 -1.61 -2.86
C PHE A 86 1.81 -0.37 -2.97
N ASP A 87 1.69 0.31 -4.11
CA ASP A 87 2.58 1.37 -4.60
C ASP A 87 4.04 0.92 -4.76
N THR A 88 4.90 1.83 -5.20
CA THR A 88 6.30 1.52 -5.52
C THR A 88 7.29 2.58 -5.05
N GLY A 89 6.83 3.59 -4.30
CA GLY A 89 7.67 4.68 -3.82
C GLY A 89 8.08 5.66 -4.92
N THR A 90 9.05 6.50 -4.61
CA THR A 90 9.60 7.54 -5.52
C THR A 90 10.48 6.97 -6.63
N GLY A 91 10.89 5.70 -6.52
CA GLY A 91 11.87 5.06 -7.40
C GLY A 91 13.34 5.26 -6.99
N ASN A 92 13.59 6.06 -5.95
CA ASN A 92 14.94 6.35 -5.46
C ASN A 92 15.49 5.23 -4.55
N GLY A 93 15.57 4.02 -5.08
CA GLY A 93 16.11 2.89 -4.32
C GLY A 93 15.15 1.75 -4.12
N THR A 94 13.97 1.78 -4.71
CA THR A 94 12.91 0.76 -4.61
C THR A 94 13.46 -0.65 -4.73
N VAL A 95 14.27 -0.95 -5.77
CA VAL A 95 14.85 -2.29 -6.01
C VAL A 95 15.79 -2.71 -4.88
N ALA A 96 16.65 -1.82 -4.39
CA ALA A 96 17.58 -2.14 -3.32
C ALA A 96 16.85 -2.43 -2.01
N LYS A 97 15.83 -1.63 -1.71
CA LYS A 97 15.03 -1.76 -0.47
C LYS A 97 14.10 -2.97 -0.50
N LEU A 98 13.58 -3.36 -1.67
CA LEU A 98 12.92 -4.66 -1.86
C LEU A 98 13.90 -5.81 -1.59
N GLY A 99 15.16 -5.67 -2.02
CA GLY A 99 16.24 -6.63 -1.73
C GLY A 99 16.49 -6.79 -0.23
N ASP A 100 16.33 -5.74 0.58
CA ASP A 100 16.41 -5.82 2.05
C ASP A 100 15.28 -6.66 2.65
N ALA A 101 14.11 -6.63 2.04
CA ALA A 101 12.99 -7.51 2.38
C ALA A 101 13.12 -8.93 1.78
N GLY A 102 14.17 -9.20 0.99
CA GLY A 102 14.37 -10.46 0.29
C GLY A 102 13.43 -10.69 -0.89
N ILE A 103 12.92 -9.60 -1.48
CA ILE A 103 11.99 -9.64 -2.60
C ILE A 103 12.72 -9.25 -3.88
N ASP A 104 12.72 -10.17 -4.86
CA ASP A 104 13.21 -9.91 -6.22
C ASP A 104 12.09 -9.22 -7.02
N PRO A 105 12.34 -8.08 -7.69
CA PRO A 105 11.35 -7.43 -8.55
C PRO A 105 10.75 -8.35 -9.63
N GLY A 106 11.51 -9.31 -10.15
CA GLY A 106 11.03 -10.31 -11.10
C GLY A 106 10.02 -11.30 -10.53
N MET A 107 9.90 -11.39 -9.21
CA MET A 107 8.96 -12.26 -8.49
C MET A 107 7.68 -11.54 -8.07
N VAL A 108 7.53 -10.27 -8.41
CA VAL A 108 6.29 -9.51 -8.15
C VAL A 108 5.26 -9.86 -9.21
N ASP A 109 4.11 -10.35 -8.77
CA ASP A 109 3.00 -10.77 -9.64
C ASP A 109 2.03 -9.64 -9.94
N VAL A 110 1.82 -8.75 -8.95
CA VAL A 110 0.85 -7.66 -9.03
C VAL A 110 1.36 -6.42 -8.30
N VAL A 111 1.15 -5.26 -8.88
CA VAL A 111 1.26 -3.96 -8.20
C VAL A 111 -0.14 -3.33 -8.18
N TYR A 112 -0.65 -3.07 -6.99
CA TYR A 112 -1.85 -2.29 -6.76
C TYR A 112 -1.46 -0.84 -6.48
N LEU A 113 -1.96 0.09 -7.27
CA LEU A 113 -1.76 1.51 -7.03
C LEU A 113 -2.89 2.06 -6.15
N THR A 114 -2.53 2.78 -5.09
CA THR A 114 -3.50 3.54 -4.33
C THR A 114 -3.99 4.72 -5.16
N HIS A 115 -3.08 5.40 -5.83
CA HIS A 115 -3.31 6.48 -6.79
C HIS A 115 -2.04 6.71 -7.64
N VAL A 116 -2.04 7.72 -8.50
CA VAL A 116 -0.96 7.90 -9.48
C VAL A 116 -0.05 9.11 -9.22
N HIS A 117 0.13 9.55 -7.98
CA HIS A 117 1.15 10.56 -7.69
C HIS A 117 2.57 10.00 -7.87
N PRO A 118 3.57 10.87 -8.13
CA PRO A 118 4.92 10.45 -8.51
C PRO A 118 5.62 9.56 -7.50
N ASP A 119 5.36 9.77 -6.22
CA ASP A 119 5.96 9.01 -5.11
C ASP A 119 5.24 7.68 -4.81
N HIS A 120 4.21 7.34 -5.60
CA HIS A 120 3.53 6.04 -5.57
C HIS A 120 3.87 5.20 -6.81
N ILE A 121 4.06 5.85 -7.97
CA ILE A 121 4.34 5.17 -9.24
C ILE A 121 5.80 5.25 -9.67
N GLY A 122 6.65 5.98 -8.94
CA GLY A 122 8.03 6.27 -9.32
C GLY A 122 8.92 5.04 -9.47
N GLY A 123 8.66 4.00 -8.68
CA GLY A 123 9.42 2.74 -8.75
C GLY A 123 9.04 1.80 -9.89
N LEU A 124 8.01 2.10 -10.68
CA LEU A 124 7.56 1.24 -11.78
C LEU A 124 8.53 1.22 -12.96
N VAL A 125 9.22 2.32 -13.23
CA VAL A 125 10.12 2.45 -14.39
C VAL A 125 11.50 2.92 -13.95
N LYS A 126 12.55 2.27 -14.46
CA LYS A 126 13.94 2.69 -14.25
C LYS A 126 14.71 2.60 -15.55
N ASN A 127 15.35 3.72 -15.93
CA ASN A 127 16.13 3.81 -17.17
C ASN A 127 15.34 3.37 -18.42
N GLY A 128 14.06 3.76 -18.52
CA GLY A 128 13.19 3.43 -19.65
C GLY A 128 12.78 1.94 -19.72
N LYS A 129 12.91 1.19 -18.64
CA LYS A 129 12.55 -0.24 -18.56
C LYS A 129 11.60 -0.51 -17.39
N PRO A 130 10.66 -1.48 -17.52
CA PRO A 130 9.85 -1.94 -16.40
C PRO A 130 10.73 -2.50 -15.29
N VAL A 131 10.48 -2.08 -14.05
CA VAL A 131 11.15 -2.64 -12.86
C VAL A 131 10.55 -3.99 -12.47
N PHE A 132 9.25 -4.17 -12.67
CA PHE A 132 8.50 -5.38 -12.34
C PHE A 132 7.97 -6.05 -13.62
N PRO A 133 8.86 -6.72 -14.41
CA PRO A 133 8.53 -7.14 -15.78
C PRO A 133 7.43 -8.19 -15.85
N ASN A 134 7.15 -8.90 -14.75
CA ASN A 134 6.12 -9.94 -14.69
C ASN A 134 4.81 -9.46 -14.08
N ALA A 135 4.81 -8.30 -13.41
CA ALA A 135 3.67 -7.80 -12.69
C ALA A 135 2.56 -7.25 -13.58
N LYS A 136 1.31 -7.48 -13.17
CA LYS A 136 0.17 -6.67 -13.60
C LYS A 136 0.08 -5.42 -12.74
N ILE A 137 -0.23 -4.28 -13.34
CA ILE A 137 -0.37 -3.00 -12.66
C ILE A 137 -1.86 -2.66 -12.61
N TYR A 138 -2.41 -2.64 -11.41
CA TYR A 138 -3.82 -2.30 -11.20
C TYR A 138 -3.95 -0.83 -10.84
N VAL A 139 -4.79 -0.13 -11.58
CA VAL A 139 -5.10 1.30 -11.37
C VAL A 139 -6.61 1.48 -11.38
N SER A 140 -7.15 2.28 -10.46
CA SER A 140 -8.58 2.53 -10.44
C SER A 140 -9.03 3.28 -11.69
N MET A 141 -10.28 3.05 -12.09
CA MET A 141 -10.85 3.67 -13.28
C MET A 141 -10.88 5.20 -13.18
N LEU A 142 -11.09 5.75 -11.97
CA LEU A 142 -11.15 7.19 -11.79
C LEU A 142 -9.75 7.83 -11.86
N GLU A 143 -8.69 7.13 -11.40
CA GLU A 143 -7.32 7.56 -11.62
C GLU A 143 -6.95 7.57 -13.10
N SER A 144 -7.26 6.47 -13.79
CA SER A 144 -7.02 6.39 -15.23
C SER A 144 -7.74 7.52 -15.98
N LYS A 145 -9.00 7.77 -15.67
CA LYS A 145 -9.75 8.88 -16.26
C LYS A 145 -9.16 10.25 -15.93
N LYS A 146 -8.70 10.48 -14.69
CA LYS A 146 -8.00 11.74 -14.34
C LYS A 146 -6.82 11.97 -15.29
N MET A 147 -6.05 10.91 -15.55
CA MET A 147 -4.91 11.01 -16.46
C MET A 147 -5.31 11.30 -17.91
N ASP A 148 -6.45 10.80 -18.39
CA ASP A 148 -6.94 11.07 -19.76
C ASP A 148 -7.24 12.55 -19.99
N TYR A 149 -7.64 13.29 -18.95
CA TYR A 149 -7.96 14.72 -19.00
C TYR A 149 -6.80 15.64 -18.59
N MET A 150 -5.67 15.07 -18.14
CA MET A 150 -4.51 15.85 -17.72
C MET A 150 -3.75 16.42 -18.93
N ASP A 151 -3.17 17.62 -18.76
CA ASP A 151 -2.30 18.23 -19.75
C ASP A 151 -1.20 17.25 -20.21
N PRO A 152 -1.12 16.92 -21.51
CA PRO A 152 -0.09 16.03 -22.05
C PRO A 152 1.34 16.51 -21.79
N ALA A 153 1.54 17.82 -21.56
CA ALA A 153 2.85 18.39 -21.22
C ALA A 153 3.25 18.17 -19.77
N SER A 154 2.27 17.83 -18.89
CA SER A 154 2.50 17.59 -17.47
C SER A 154 3.53 16.46 -17.25
N PRO A 155 4.51 16.64 -16.34
CA PRO A 155 5.45 15.58 -15.97
C PRO A 155 4.75 14.29 -15.50
N LEU A 156 3.69 14.41 -14.70
CA LEU A 156 2.94 13.27 -14.20
C LEU A 156 2.25 12.50 -15.34
N LYS A 157 1.62 13.22 -16.27
CA LYS A 157 1.00 12.58 -17.46
C LYS A 157 2.02 11.82 -18.29
N LYS A 158 3.18 12.41 -18.54
CA LYS A 158 4.27 11.76 -19.28
C LYS A 158 4.78 10.50 -18.58
N GLN A 159 4.93 10.55 -17.26
CA GLN A 159 5.34 9.39 -16.47
C GLN A 159 4.28 8.28 -16.52
N TYR A 160 3.01 8.61 -16.37
CA TYR A 160 1.90 7.64 -16.45
C TYR A 160 1.81 7.01 -17.85
N ASP A 161 1.93 7.82 -18.93
CA ASP A 161 1.91 7.32 -20.29
C ASP A 161 3.11 6.41 -20.60
N GLU A 162 4.29 6.72 -20.06
CA GLU A 162 5.45 5.84 -20.18
C GLU A 162 5.20 4.49 -19.47
N ILE A 163 4.61 4.50 -18.28
CA ILE A 163 4.21 3.28 -17.56
C ILE A 163 3.23 2.47 -18.41
N CYS A 164 2.16 3.10 -18.91
CA CYS A 164 1.16 2.43 -19.75
C CYS A 164 1.78 1.83 -21.00
N ARG A 165 2.70 2.52 -21.65
CA ARG A 165 3.42 2.04 -22.82
C ARG A 165 4.34 0.86 -22.53
N LEU A 166 5.07 0.90 -21.41
CA LEU A 166 6.05 -0.13 -21.04
C LEU A 166 5.39 -1.40 -20.50
N TYR A 167 4.33 -1.26 -19.71
CA TYR A 167 3.58 -2.39 -19.18
C TYR A 167 2.48 -2.89 -20.11
N SER A 168 2.02 -2.04 -21.06
CA SER A 168 1.06 -2.41 -22.11
C SER A 168 -0.15 -3.20 -21.57
N GLU A 169 -0.37 -4.41 -22.09
CA GLU A 169 -1.50 -5.29 -21.70
C GLU A 169 -1.51 -5.71 -20.22
N LYS A 170 -0.46 -5.41 -19.49
CA LYS A 170 -0.39 -5.68 -18.04
C LYS A 170 -1.00 -4.57 -17.18
N VAL A 171 -1.33 -3.42 -17.75
CA VAL A 171 -2.09 -2.40 -17.03
C VAL A 171 -3.56 -2.80 -17.00
N VAL A 172 -4.10 -2.93 -15.80
CA VAL A 172 -5.49 -3.34 -15.55
C VAL A 172 -6.23 -2.18 -14.91
N VAL A 173 -7.18 -1.61 -15.64
CA VAL A 173 -8.08 -0.59 -15.11
C VAL A 173 -9.28 -1.29 -14.50
N TYR A 174 -9.58 -1.00 -13.22
CA TYR A 174 -10.65 -1.67 -12.48
C TYR A 174 -11.49 -0.69 -11.66
N ARG A 175 -12.62 -1.15 -11.14
CA ARG A 175 -13.46 -0.40 -10.19
C ARG A 175 -13.13 -0.81 -8.76
N SER A 176 -12.89 0.17 -7.90
CA SER A 176 -12.60 -0.04 -6.47
C SER A 176 -13.91 -0.01 -5.66
N GLU A 177 -14.77 -0.99 -5.85
CA GLU A 177 -16.15 -0.97 -5.31
C GLU A 177 -16.35 -1.89 -4.08
N GLY A 178 -15.26 -2.32 -3.41
CA GLY A 178 -15.37 -3.13 -2.20
C GLY A 178 -15.55 -4.63 -2.44
N GLU A 179 -15.43 -5.10 -3.67
CA GLU A 179 -15.41 -6.52 -3.99
C GLU A 179 -14.00 -7.10 -3.88
N GLU A 180 -13.88 -8.31 -3.35
CA GLU A 180 -12.60 -9.02 -3.25
C GLU A 180 -12.02 -9.29 -4.65
N ILE A 181 -10.81 -8.79 -4.93
CA ILE A 181 -10.14 -8.93 -6.24
C ILE A 181 -9.12 -10.06 -6.28
N GLU A 182 -8.59 -10.45 -5.14
CA GLU A 182 -7.73 -11.60 -4.90
C GLU A 182 -8.02 -12.10 -3.49
N PRO A 183 -7.84 -13.42 -3.19
CA PRO A 183 -8.14 -13.95 -1.88
C PRO A 183 -7.52 -13.16 -0.73
N GLY A 184 -8.36 -12.53 0.07
CA GLY A 184 -7.98 -11.68 1.19
C GLY A 184 -7.58 -10.25 0.83
N ILE A 185 -7.81 -9.77 -0.41
CA ILE A 185 -7.51 -8.39 -0.81
C ILE A 185 -8.76 -7.73 -1.37
N THR A 186 -9.25 -6.70 -0.69
CA THR A 186 -10.44 -5.93 -1.07
C THR A 186 -10.09 -4.47 -1.26
N PRO A 187 -10.17 -3.92 -2.49
CA PRO A 187 -10.03 -2.49 -2.73
C PRO A 187 -11.29 -1.75 -2.28
N MET A 188 -11.12 -0.58 -1.72
CA MET A 188 -12.19 0.28 -1.27
C MET A 188 -11.93 1.70 -1.78
N SER A 189 -12.94 2.33 -2.36
CA SER A 189 -12.82 3.72 -2.80
C SER A 189 -12.63 4.65 -1.60
N ALA A 190 -11.69 5.57 -1.71
CA ALA A 190 -11.37 6.58 -0.72
C ALA A 190 -11.03 7.92 -1.41
N GLY A 191 -11.89 8.30 -2.37
CA GLY A 191 -11.70 9.51 -3.17
C GLY A 191 -11.64 10.78 -2.32
N GLY A 192 -10.93 11.78 -2.84
CA GLY A 192 -10.70 13.06 -2.16
C GLY A 192 -9.28 13.53 -2.36
N HIS A 193 -8.29 12.77 -1.87
CA HIS A 193 -6.88 13.04 -2.16
C HIS A 193 -6.63 13.06 -3.68
N THR A 194 -7.10 12.03 -4.35
CA THR A 194 -7.36 12.02 -5.80
C THR A 194 -8.74 11.44 -6.05
N PRO A 195 -9.36 11.66 -7.23
CA PRO A 195 -10.70 11.15 -7.52
C PRO A 195 -10.81 9.62 -7.42
N GLY A 196 -9.73 8.92 -7.74
CA GLY A 196 -9.68 7.47 -7.75
C GLY A 196 -8.83 6.85 -6.64
N HIS A 197 -8.48 7.64 -5.61
CA HIS A 197 -7.72 7.12 -4.48
C HIS A 197 -8.39 5.89 -3.88
N THR A 198 -7.62 4.84 -3.72
CA THR A 198 -8.07 3.51 -3.31
C THR A 198 -7.27 3.04 -2.11
N ILE A 199 -7.96 2.57 -1.08
CA ILE A 199 -7.37 1.85 0.05
C ILE A 199 -7.59 0.35 -0.12
N TYR A 200 -6.74 -0.46 0.50
CA TYR A 200 -6.81 -1.91 0.35
C TYR A 200 -6.93 -2.57 1.71
N LYS A 201 -8.06 -3.25 1.94
CA LYS A 201 -8.22 -4.12 3.11
C LYS A 201 -7.58 -5.46 2.78
N VAL A 202 -6.62 -5.89 3.61
CA VAL A 202 -5.93 -7.18 3.52
C VAL A 202 -6.28 -8.01 4.73
N GLU A 203 -6.87 -9.17 4.51
CA GLU A 203 -7.36 -10.06 5.55
C GLU A 203 -6.81 -11.48 5.37
N SER A 204 -6.40 -12.08 6.47
CA SER A 204 -6.05 -13.50 6.50
C SER A 204 -6.40 -14.07 7.88
N ARG A 205 -7.21 -15.11 7.90
CA ARG A 205 -7.78 -15.69 9.13
C ARG A 205 -8.55 -14.65 9.94
N LYS A 206 -8.01 -14.24 11.09
CA LYS A 206 -8.61 -13.21 11.99
C LYS A 206 -7.86 -11.89 11.98
N ASP A 207 -6.78 -11.81 11.22
CA ASP A 207 -5.94 -10.62 11.17
C ASP A 207 -6.31 -9.78 9.96
N CYS A 208 -6.32 -8.46 10.16
CA CYS A 208 -6.67 -7.47 9.16
C CYS A 208 -5.67 -6.31 9.18
N VAL A 209 -5.32 -5.81 8.02
CA VAL A 209 -4.64 -4.52 7.84
C VAL A 209 -5.31 -3.73 6.73
N VAL A 210 -5.45 -2.44 6.91
CA VAL A 210 -5.88 -1.53 5.87
C VAL A 210 -4.68 -0.72 5.39
N ILE A 211 -4.32 -0.89 4.13
CA ILE A 211 -3.30 -0.10 3.47
C ILE A 211 -4.01 1.14 2.95
N CYS A 212 -3.75 2.29 3.57
CA CYS A 212 -4.61 3.46 3.47
C CYS A 212 -4.09 4.55 2.51
N GLY A 213 -3.01 4.29 1.75
CA GLY A 213 -2.47 5.30 0.83
C GLY A 213 -2.19 6.61 1.53
N ASP A 214 -2.75 7.67 0.96
CA ASP A 214 -2.54 9.05 1.37
C ASP A 214 -3.69 9.64 2.19
N ILE A 215 -4.42 8.80 2.93
CA ILE A 215 -5.41 9.28 3.92
C ILE A 215 -4.74 10.15 4.99
N PHE A 216 -3.47 9.86 5.33
CA PHE A 216 -2.68 10.60 6.30
C PHE A 216 -1.34 11.03 5.70
N HIS A 217 -1.02 12.34 5.83
CA HIS A 217 0.28 12.92 5.50
C HIS A 217 1.04 13.38 6.75
N ASN A 218 0.31 13.73 7.80
CA ASN A 218 0.83 13.97 9.14
C ASN A 218 -0.15 13.37 10.12
N LEU A 219 0.08 12.11 10.46
CA LEU A 219 -0.84 11.33 11.29
C LEU A 219 -1.16 12.02 12.64
N PRO A 220 -0.18 12.55 13.42
CA PRO A 220 -0.48 13.20 14.69
C PRO A 220 -1.46 14.39 14.55
N GLU A 221 -1.24 15.28 13.61
CA GLU A 221 -2.09 16.46 13.44
C GLU A 221 -3.48 16.07 12.90
N GLN A 222 -3.54 15.12 11.98
CA GLN A 222 -4.80 14.68 11.37
C GLN A 222 -5.62 13.74 12.29
N LEU A 223 -5.01 13.13 13.31
CA LEU A 223 -5.73 12.44 14.39
C LEU A 223 -6.20 13.40 15.48
N LYS A 224 -5.47 14.50 15.71
CA LYS A 224 -5.83 15.54 16.67
C LYS A 224 -7.03 16.38 16.16
N ASN A 225 -7.04 16.69 14.87
CA ASN A 225 -8.13 17.37 14.20
C ASN A 225 -8.38 16.74 12.82
N ARG A 226 -9.52 16.06 12.68
CA ARG A 226 -9.87 15.30 11.47
C ARG A 226 -10.22 16.17 10.27
N ASP A 227 -10.48 17.46 10.48
CA ASP A 227 -10.80 18.42 9.42
C ASP A 227 -9.53 18.96 8.73
N VAL A 228 -8.33 18.63 9.27
CA VAL A 228 -7.05 18.96 8.65
C VAL A 228 -6.88 18.15 7.37
N TYR A 229 -6.67 18.83 6.25
CA TYR A 229 -6.42 18.26 4.92
C TYR A 229 -5.06 18.71 4.38
N THR A 230 -4.68 18.29 3.19
CA THR A 230 -3.43 18.72 2.57
C THR A 230 -3.69 19.60 1.35
N LYS A 231 -2.74 20.46 1.01
CA LYS A 231 -2.80 21.24 -0.23
C LYS A 231 -2.72 20.36 -1.50
N PHE A 232 -2.46 19.07 -1.34
CA PHE A 232 -2.37 18.10 -2.43
C PHE A 232 -3.69 17.37 -2.68
N ASP A 233 -4.70 17.60 -1.81
CA ASP A 233 -6.00 16.98 -1.98
C ASP A 233 -6.79 17.68 -3.10
N ASP A 234 -7.20 16.92 -4.14
CA ASP A 234 -8.01 17.44 -5.24
C ASP A 234 -9.42 17.88 -4.76
N ASP A 235 -9.95 17.17 -3.76
CA ASP A 235 -11.21 17.45 -3.06
C ASP A 235 -10.98 17.33 -1.55
N PRO A 236 -10.72 18.45 -0.86
CA PRO A 236 -10.48 18.48 0.58
C PRO A 236 -11.61 17.88 1.42
N GLU A 237 -12.87 18.15 1.07
CA GLU A 237 -14.03 17.63 1.80
C GLU A 237 -14.14 16.11 1.63
N GLY A 238 -13.91 15.60 0.42
CA GLY A 238 -13.83 14.19 0.13
C GLY A 238 -12.69 13.51 0.88
N ALA A 239 -11.50 14.12 0.96
CA ALA A 239 -10.36 13.57 1.69
C ALA A 239 -10.62 13.47 3.20
N VAL A 240 -11.29 14.48 3.78
CA VAL A 240 -11.73 14.46 5.18
C VAL A 240 -12.79 13.38 5.40
N SER A 241 -13.77 13.24 4.49
CA SER A 241 -14.78 12.19 4.56
C SER A 241 -14.14 10.79 4.50
N ALA A 242 -13.26 10.53 3.55
CA ALA A 242 -12.57 9.25 3.39
C ALA A 242 -11.74 8.89 4.63
N ARG A 243 -11.13 9.89 5.28
CA ARG A 243 -10.42 9.69 6.57
C ARG A 243 -11.38 9.28 7.68
N ASN A 244 -12.52 9.92 7.79
CA ASN A 244 -13.54 9.57 8.79
C ASN A 244 -14.05 8.15 8.56
N ASP A 245 -14.36 7.77 7.32
CA ASP A 245 -14.80 6.43 6.97
C ASP A 245 -13.75 5.35 7.34
N LEU A 246 -12.46 5.65 7.11
CA LEU A 246 -11.37 4.76 7.54
C LEU A 246 -11.31 4.65 9.07
N LEU A 247 -11.43 5.74 9.80
CA LEU A 247 -11.40 5.73 11.27
C LEU A 247 -12.59 4.94 11.84
N ASP A 248 -13.77 5.08 11.27
CA ASP A 248 -14.97 4.32 11.65
C ASP A 248 -14.78 2.81 11.35
N LEU A 249 -14.17 2.47 10.20
CA LEU A 249 -13.82 1.09 9.86
C LEU A 249 -12.86 0.48 10.89
N LEU A 250 -11.84 1.23 11.31
CA LEU A 250 -10.86 0.77 12.29
C LEU A 250 -11.47 0.67 13.69
N GLU A 251 -12.38 1.56 14.05
CA GLU A 251 -13.13 1.49 15.32
C GLU A 251 -14.04 0.26 15.37
N ALA A 252 -14.73 -0.05 14.28
CA ALA A 252 -15.54 -1.27 14.14
C ALA A 252 -14.68 -2.56 14.17
N ASN A 253 -13.38 -2.46 13.88
CA ASN A 253 -12.43 -3.57 13.85
C ASN A 253 -11.18 -3.28 14.70
N PRO A 254 -11.26 -3.29 16.04
CA PRO A 254 -10.16 -2.84 16.92
C PRO A 254 -8.86 -3.65 16.81
N SER A 255 -8.91 -4.85 16.20
CA SER A 255 -7.73 -5.67 15.91
C SER A 255 -7.04 -5.30 14.60
N ALA A 256 -7.73 -4.57 13.71
CA ALA A 256 -7.17 -4.15 12.45
C ALA A 256 -6.00 -3.17 12.66
N LYS A 257 -5.02 -3.27 11.78
CA LYS A 257 -3.91 -2.31 11.68
C LYS A 257 -4.18 -1.34 10.54
N CYS A 258 -3.59 -0.16 10.66
CA CYS A 258 -3.51 0.83 9.58
C CYS A 258 -2.07 0.90 9.09
N ALA A 259 -1.90 0.91 7.77
CA ALA A 259 -0.62 1.00 7.09
C ALA A 259 -0.69 2.13 6.05
N GLY A 260 0.09 3.20 6.22
CA GLY A 260 0.00 4.41 5.39
C GLY A 260 1.33 4.81 4.76
N MET A 261 1.25 5.33 3.53
CA MET A 261 2.44 5.66 2.76
C MET A 261 3.23 6.81 3.40
N HIS A 262 2.54 7.75 4.04
CA HIS A 262 3.17 8.90 4.71
C HIS A 262 3.15 8.84 6.24
N ILE A 263 2.80 7.69 6.83
CA ILE A 263 2.97 7.45 8.26
C ILE A 263 4.45 7.17 8.55
N ASP A 264 4.98 7.73 9.63
CA ASP A 264 6.37 7.51 10.02
C ASP A 264 6.71 6.02 10.12
N PHE A 265 7.89 5.65 9.56
CA PHE A 265 8.32 4.25 9.56
C PHE A 265 8.33 3.66 10.99
N PRO A 266 7.78 2.44 11.21
CA PRO A 266 7.48 1.39 10.23
C PRO A 266 6.22 1.60 9.38
N GLY A 267 5.51 2.72 9.49
CA GLY A 267 4.37 3.04 8.65
C GLY A 267 3.13 2.18 8.90
N ILE A 268 3.16 1.30 9.89
CA ILE A 268 2.09 0.37 10.26
C ILE A 268 1.89 0.33 11.77
N GLY A 269 0.64 0.31 12.20
CA GLY A 269 0.29 0.28 13.63
C GLY A 269 -1.22 0.21 13.85
N ARG A 270 -1.65 0.50 15.07
CA ARG A 270 -3.07 0.56 15.43
C ARG A 270 -3.50 1.98 15.76
N ILE A 271 -4.61 2.38 15.16
CA ILE A 271 -5.32 3.59 15.53
C ILE A 271 -6.50 3.19 16.42
N LYS A 272 -6.64 3.84 17.58
CA LYS A 272 -7.73 3.60 18.52
C LYS A 272 -8.36 4.90 18.93
N ARG A 273 -9.69 4.90 19.08
CA ARG A 273 -10.42 6.00 19.69
C ARG A 273 -10.22 6.00 21.20
N ASP A 274 -10.00 7.18 21.76
CA ASP A 274 -9.90 7.44 23.21
C ASP A 274 -10.73 8.71 23.52
N GLY A 275 -11.98 8.52 23.88
CA GLY A 275 -12.95 9.61 24.00
C GLY A 275 -13.20 10.30 22.66
N ASP A 276 -12.90 11.62 22.59
CA ASP A 276 -13.05 12.41 21.37
C ASP A 276 -11.79 12.44 20.51
N LYS A 277 -10.74 11.73 20.91
CA LYS A 277 -9.44 11.72 20.25
C LYS A 277 -9.11 10.33 19.71
N TYR A 278 -8.14 10.30 18.81
CA TYR A 278 -7.54 9.07 18.34
C TYR A 278 -6.08 9.00 18.75
N THR A 279 -5.61 7.80 19.05
CA THR A 279 -4.20 7.51 19.37
C THR A 279 -3.66 6.51 18.38
N TYR A 280 -2.38 6.64 18.05
CA TYR A 280 -1.66 5.70 17.19
C TYR A 280 -0.58 4.98 17.97
N THR A 281 -0.52 3.66 17.83
CA THR A 281 0.54 2.82 18.39
C THR A 281 1.23 2.09 17.23
N PRO A 282 2.46 2.46 16.87
CA PRO A 282 3.20 1.77 15.81
C PRO A 282 3.52 0.33 16.21
N ASP A 283 3.72 -0.53 15.20
CA ASP A 283 4.27 -1.87 15.42
C ASP A 283 5.69 -1.77 15.99
N ALA A 284 6.04 -2.68 16.88
CA ALA A 284 7.38 -2.72 17.46
C ALA A 284 8.42 -3.12 16.39
N MET A 285 9.50 -2.34 16.28
CA MET A 285 10.65 -2.58 15.40
C MET A 285 11.56 -3.70 15.91
#